data_88f1406333fff6b4da75e632de96a57c
#
_entry.id   88f1406333fff6b4da75e632de96a57c
#
_cell.length_a   1.000
_cell.length_b   1.000
_cell.length_c   1.000
_cell.angle_alpha   90.00
_cell.angle_beta   90.00
_cell.angle_gamma   90.00
#
_symmetry.space_group_name_H-M   'P 1'
#
loop_
_entity.id
_entity.type
_entity.pdbx_description
1 polymer ?
#
loop_
_entity_poly.entity_id
_entity_poly.type
_entity_poly.pdbx_seq_one_letter_code
_entity_poly.pdbx_strand_id
1 'polypeptide(L)'
;TDMDGRYVLENVPSNAIVEFSYIGYLQQSINVGNKSSLDITLAEDTQKLDEVVVVGYGSFKKSDLTGAISQIKREQISALPLRSASDALQGKVAGVTITANSGSPGSLGDVRIRGVGTLSQYGNNPLYVVDGMPQSDIGWLNPRDIENIEVLKDASAQAIYGSRAANGVVLVTTKRGASGDSYRSNIEFDMNIGFQEASKEYDLLDAEGFMEYKNRAYAAAGKELIEDFATPEKREAILSFLDKNGGREGTNWWN
;
A
#
# COMPACT_ATOMS: atom_id res chain seq x y z
N THR A 1 28.58 -26.19 20.16
CA THR A 1 28.96 -27.46 19.50
C THR A 1 30.12 -27.22 18.55
N ASP A 2 31.03 -28.19 18.46
CA ASP A 2 32.11 -28.17 17.48
C ASP A 2 31.63 -28.57 16.06
N MET A 3 32.58 -28.64 15.11
CA MET A 3 32.25 -28.98 13.71
C MET A 3 31.78 -30.44 13.54
N ASP A 4 32.08 -31.31 14.53
CA ASP A 4 31.64 -32.70 14.55
C ASP A 4 30.33 -32.89 15.33
N GLY A 5 29.72 -31.83 15.80
CA GLY A 5 28.46 -31.84 16.57
C GLY A 5 28.64 -32.18 18.05
N ARG A 6 29.88 -32.21 18.55
CA ARG A 6 30.14 -32.51 19.95
C ARG A 6 29.98 -31.28 20.82
N TYR A 7 29.50 -31.48 22.05
CA TYR A 7 29.33 -30.43 23.03
C TYR A 7 29.77 -30.93 24.42
N VAL A 8 30.21 -30.01 25.25
CA VAL A 8 30.57 -30.28 26.65
C VAL A 8 29.85 -29.24 27.51
N LEU A 9 29.14 -29.72 28.51
CA LEU A 9 28.50 -28.87 29.52
C LEU A 9 29.10 -29.27 30.88
N GLU A 10 29.71 -28.31 31.55
CA GLU A 10 30.34 -28.54 32.87
C GLU A 10 29.38 -28.09 34.00
N ASN A 11 29.44 -28.80 35.13
CA ASN A 11 28.69 -28.46 36.34
C ASN A 11 27.16 -28.42 36.17
N VAL A 12 26.61 -29.32 35.35
CA VAL A 12 25.16 -29.41 35.15
C VAL A 12 24.49 -30.18 36.28
N PRO A 13 23.50 -29.62 37.01
CA PRO A 13 22.75 -30.34 38.02
C PRO A 13 21.98 -31.52 37.43
N SER A 14 21.81 -32.61 38.18
CA SER A 14 21.07 -33.79 37.72
C SER A 14 19.59 -33.54 37.40
N ASN A 15 19.02 -32.46 37.93
CA ASN A 15 17.64 -32.05 37.67
C ASN A 15 17.53 -31.00 36.54
N ALA A 16 18.61 -30.67 35.85
CA ALA A 16 18.59 -29.70 34.75
C ALA A 16 17.93 -30.30 33.50
N ILE A 17 17.30 -29.43 32.76
CA ILE A 17 16.77 -29.70 31.42
C ILE A 17 17.69 -29.01 30.44
N VAL A 18 18.24 -29.76 29.51
CA VAL A 18 19.05 -29.22 28.40
C VAL A 18 18.15 -29.12 27.17
N GLU A 19 18.14 -27.96 26.58
CA GLU A 19 17.36 -27.65 25.42
C GLU A 19 18.24 -27.51 24.19
N PHE A 20 17.90 -28.25 23.14
CA PHE A 20 18.61 -28.27 21.88
C PHE A 20 17.78 -27.63 20.81
N SER A 21 18.30 -26.59 20.16
CA SER A 21 17.66 -25.93 19.04
C SER A 21 18.67 -25.70 17.92
N TYR A 22 18.24 -25.97 16.69
CA TYR A 22 18.99 -25.68 15.48
C TYR A 22 18.02 -25.21 14.38
N ILE A 23 18.46 -24.30 13.53
CA ILE A 23 17.63 -23.75 12.45
C ILE A 23 17.21 -24.87 11.50
N GLY A 24 15.88 -25.05 11.31
CA GLY A 24 15.31 -26.10 10.46
C GLY A 24 15.04 -27.43 11.16
N TYR A 25 15.22 -27.50 12.49
CA TYR A 25 14.95 -28.69 13.28
C TYR A 25 14.01 -28.37 14.45
N LEU A 26 13.21 -29.38 14.83
CA LEU A 26 12.33 -29.29 16.00
C LEU A 26 13.17 -29.18 17.28
N GLN A 27 12.85 -28.21 18.11
CA GLN A 27 13.46 -28.03 19.42
C GLN A 27 13.18 -29.24 20.31
N GLN A 28 14.21 -29.74 20.98
CA GLN A 28 14.10 -30.90 21.85
C GLN A 28 14.67 -30.58 23.24
N SER A 29 13.88 -30.87 24.28
CA SER A 29 14.26 -30.67 25.67
C SER A 29 14.44 -32.02 26.36
N ILE A 30 15.59 -32.24 26.98
CA ILE A 30 15.93 -33.51 27.63
C ILE A 30 16.37 -33.26 29.06
N ASN A 31 15.85 -34.04 29.99
CA ASN A 31 16.29 -34.01 31.38
C ASN A 31 17.63 -34.79 31.47
N VAL A 32 18.65 -34.17 32.06
CA VAL A 32 19.99 -34.71 32.19
C VAL A 32 20.00 -35.98 33.05
N GLY A 33 19.30 -35.93 34.18
CA GLY A 33 19.31 -37.08 35.12
C GLY A 33 20.71 -37.42 35.60
N ASN A 34 21.01 -38.71 35.66
CA ASN A 34 22.34 -39.22 36.04
C ASN A 34 23.19 -39.64 34.82
N LYS A 35 22.87 -39.07 33.62
CA LYS A 35 23.57 -39.43 32.39
C LYS A 35 24.84 -38.59 32.25
N SER A 36 25.95 -39.23 31.95
CA SER A 36 27.24 -38.58 31.65
C SER A 36 27.44 -38.27 30.16
N SER A 37 26.60 -38.83 29.30
CA SER A 37 26.58 -38.57 27.85
C SER A 37 25.14 -38.54 27.35
N LEU A 38 24.86 -37.60 26.48
CA LEU A 38 23.55 -37.43 25.82
C LEU A 38 23.79 -37.32 24.33
N ASP A 39 23.42 -38.37 23.59
CA ASP A 39 23.39 -38.33 22.13
C ASP A 39 21.97 -38.01 21.66
N ILE A 40 21.86 -37.01 20.81
CA ILE A 40 20.57 -36.45 20.39
C ILE A 40 20.50 -36.37 18.89
N THR A 41 19.43 -36.89 18.34
CA THR A 41 19.09 -36.70 16.93
C THR A 41 17.94 -35.74 16.85
N LEU A 42 18.18 -34.54 16.31
CA LEU A 42 17.10 -33.56 16.05
C LEU A 42 16.30 -34.01 14.83
N ALA A 43 14.99 -34.04 14.96
CA ALA A 43 14.10 -34.26 13.83
C ALA A 43 14.02 -32.95 13.01
N GLU A 44 14.08 -33.09 11.69
CA GLU A 44 13.85 -31.94 10.80
C GLU A 44 12.50 -31.34 11.08
N ASP A 45 12.47 -30.01 11.24
CA ASP A 45 11.21 -29.27 11.29
C ASP A 45 10.64 -29.22 9.87
N THR A 46 9.92 -30.27 9.51
CA THR A 46 9.16 -30.34 8.24
C THR A 46 7.93 -29.46 8.26
N GLN A 47 7.62 -28.80 9.37
CA GLN A 47 6.76 -27.63 9.35
C GLN A 47 7.52 -26.48 8.68
N LYS A 48 7.79 -26.62 7.36
CA LYS A 48 7.75 -25.45 6.50
C LYS A 48 6.49 -24.75 6.90
N LEU A 49 6.61 -23.53 7.41
CA LEU A 49 5.49 -22.64 7.49
C LEU A 49 4.90 -22.62 6.07
N ASP A 50 3.91 -23.48 5.84
CA ASP A 50 3.13 -23.46 4.64
C ASP A 50 2.50 -22.07 4.67
N GLU A 51 3.10 -21.15 3.93
CA GLU A 51 2.60 -19.79 3.81
C GLU A 51 1.22 -19.90 3.18
N VAL A 52 0.20 -19.84 4.04
CA VAL A 52 -1.18 -20.00 3.64
C VAL A 52 -1.64 -18.68 3.07
N VAL A 53 -1.96 -18.67 1.80
CA VAL A 53 -2.56 -17.53 1.10
C VAL A 53 -4.07 -17.68 1.18
N VAL A 54 -4.74 -16.69 1.73
CA VAL A 54 -6.21 -16.65 1.75
C VAL A 54 -6.67 -16.15 0.38
N VAL A 55 -7.15 -17.06 -0.46
CA VAL A 55 -7.64 -16.72 -1.80
C VAL A 55 -9.14 -17.00 -1.87
N GLY A 56 -9.93 -15.97 -2.13
CA GLY A 56 -11.37 -16.11 -2.33
C GLY A 56 -12.11 -16.62 -1.10
N TYR A 57 -12.81 -17.72 -1.27
CA TYR A 57 -13.63 -18.33 -0.23
C TYR A 57 -12.91 -19.41 0.58
N GLY A 58 -11.57 -19.46 0.53
CA GLY A 58 -10.79 -20.48 1.24
C GLY A 58 -9.33 -20.10 1.42
N SER A 59 -8.63 -20.85 2.26
CA SER A 59 -7.18 -20.77 2.42
C SER A 59 -6.52 -21.84 1.57
N PHE A 60 -5.63 -21.43 0.68
CA PHE A 60 -4.82 -22.34 -0.14
C PHE A 60 -3.36 -22.24 0.26
N LYS A 61 -2.62 -23.32 0.12
CA LYS A 61 -1.18 -23.27 0.29
C LYS A 61 -0.57 -22.48 -0.87
N LYS A 62 0.40 -21.63 -0.59
CA LYS A 62 1.11 -20.85 -1.62
C LYS A 62 1.72 -21.74 -2.70
N SER A 63 2.12 -22.95 -2.35
CA SER A 63 2.62 -23.98 -3.26
C SER A 63 1.59 -24.43 -4.30
N ASP A 64 0.30 -24.31 -3.98
CA ASP A 64 -0.79 -24.81 -4.82
C ASP A 64 -1.26 -23.74 -5.82
N LEU A 65 -0.79 -22.49 -5.64
CA LEU A 65 -1.08 -21.38 -6.52
C LEU A 65 0.06 -21.22 -7.53
N THR A 66 -0.16 -21.67 -8.74
CA THR A 66 0.81 -21.63 -9.85
C THR A 66 1.04 -20.23 -10.43
N GLY A 67 0.36 -19.21 -9.93
CA GLY A 67 0.40 -17.83 -10.42
C GLY A 67 1.46 -16.94 -9.74
N ALA A 68 1.84 -15.84 -10.40
CA ALA A 68 2.72 -14.82 -9.82
C ALA A 68 1.98 -14.00 -8.74
N ILE A 69 2.09 -14.44 -7.50
CA ILE A 69 1.57 -13.74 -6.33
C ILE A 69 2.70 -12.95 -5.70
N SER A 70 2.46 -11.66 -5.47
CA SER A 70 3.36 -10.82 -4.68
C SER A 70 2.72 -10.53 -3.35
N GLN A 71 3.48 -10.75 -2.27
CA GLN A 71 3.02 -10.60 -0.91
C GLN A 71 3.82 -9.52 -0.20
N ILE A 72 3.14 -8.68 0.57
CA ILE A 72 3.73 -7.68 1.45
C ILE A 72 3.29 -8.01 2.88
N LYS A 73 4.25 -8.29 3.73
CA LYS A 73 4.02 -8.64 5.12
C LYS A 73 3.93 -7.40 6.01
N ARG A 74 3.32 -7.56 7.17
CA ARG A 74 3.14 -6.52 8.21
C ARG A 74 4.43 -5.75 8.51
N GLU A 75 5.57 -6.44 8.63
CA GLU A 75 6.85 -5.82 8.98
C GLU A 75 7.28 -4.78 7.93
N GLN A 76 6.96 -5.05 6.65
CA GLN A 76 7.25 -4.13 5.56
C GLN A 76 6.30 -2.94 5.51
N ILE A 77 5.08 -3.14 5.99
CA ILE A 77 4.04 -2.09 6.07
C ILE A 77 4.34 -1.16 7.25
N SER A 78 4.60 -1.72 8.42
CA SER A 78 4.84 -0.97 9.66
C SER A 78 6.13 -0.17 9.67
N ALA A 79 7.11 -0.52 8.82
CA ALA A 79 8.39 0.18 8.72
C ALA A 79 8.30 1.59 8.10
N LEU A 80 7.15 1.95 7.52
CA LEU A 80 6.96 3.21 6.81
C LEU A 80 5.81 4.02 7.40
N PRO A 81 5.91 5.35 7.46
CA PRO A 81 4.80 6.23 7.81
C PRO A 81 3.84 6.32 6.63
N LEU A 82 3.00 5.31 6.45
CA LEU A 82 2.03 5.24 5.37
C LEU A 82 0.80 6.09 5.67
N ARG A 83 0.31 6.81 4.68
CA ARG A 83 -0.91 7.63 4.76
C ARG A 83 -2.15 6.80 4.44
N SER A 84 -1.99 5.81 3.56
CA SER A 84 -3.07 4.95 3.09
C SER A 84 -2.60 3.51 2.88
N ALA A 85 -3.55 2.58 2.86
CA ALA A 85 -3.28 1.18 2.53
C ALA A 85 -2.72 1.00 1.10
N SER A 86 -3.10 1.88 0.17
CA SER A 86 -2.57 1.90 -1.20
C SER A 86 -1.08 2.22 -1.23
N ASP A 87 -0.61 3.14 -0.38
CA ASP A 87 0.79 3.53 -0.33
C ASP A 87 1.70 2.35 0.05
N ALA A 88 1.17 1.36 0.77
CA ALA A 88 1.90 0.16 1.14
C ALA A 88 2.37 -0.67 -0.07
N LEU A 89 1.68 -0.56 -1.19
CA LEU A 89 2.00 -1.25 -2.45
C LEU A 89 3.11 -0.56 -3.24
N GLN A 90 3.34 0.74 -3.00
CA GLN A 90 4.23 1.56 -3.82
C GLN A 90 5.68 1.07 -3.72
N GLY A 91 6.25 0.73 -4.88
CA GLY A 91 7.64 0.27 -4.98
C GLY A 91 7.94 -1.10 -4.37
N LYS A 92 6.93 -1.77 -3.78
CA LYS A 92 7.08 -3.09 -3.14
C LYS A 92 6.69 -4.24 -4.05
N VAL A 93 5.81 -3.99 -5.01
CA VAL A 93 5.27 -5.03 -5.89
C VAL A 93 5.62 -4.74 -7.33
N ALA A 94 6.38 -5.64 -7.95
CA ALA A 94 6.72 -5.53 -9.37
C ALA A 94 5.45 -5.58 -10.23
N GLY A 95 5.32 -4.65 -11.20
CA GLY A 95 4.15 -4.55 -12.09
C GLY A 95 2.94 -3.86 -11.47
N VAL A 96 3.10 -3.27 -10.29
CA VAL A 96 2.10 -2.36 -9.69
C VAL A 96 2.62 -0.94 -9.77
N THR A 97 1.82 -0.06 -10.35
CA THR A 97 2.09 1.37 -10.45
C THR A 97 1.04 2.14 -9.65
N ILE A 98 1.49 3.07 -8.83
CA ILE A 98 0.61 3.97 -8.11
C ILE A 98 0.88 5.38 -8.62
N THR A 99 -0.17 6.01 -9.13
CA THR A 99 -0.11 7.38 -9.64
C THR A 99 -0.94 8.27 -8.73
N ALA A 100 -0.30 9.23 -8.09
CA ALA A 100 -1.00 10.28 -7.37
C ALA A 100 -1.53 11.30 -8.39
N ASN A 101 -2.85 11.35 -8.57
CA ASN A 101 -3.50 12.26 -9.51
C ASN A 101 -3.69 13.67 -8.92
N SER A 102 -3.56 13.79 -7.60
CA SER A 102 -3.73 15.05 -6.88
C SER A 102 -2.74 15.12 -5.71
N GLY A 103 -2.25 16.32 -5.43
CA GLY A 103 -1.49 16.63 -4.21
C GLY A 103 -2.38 16.98 -3.02
N SER A 104 -3.71 16.95 -3.18
CA SER A 104 -4.64 17.31 -2.11
C SER A 104 -4.50 16.36 -0.92
N PRO A 105 -4.56 16.86 0.32
CA PRO A 105 -4.59 16.04 1.51
C PRO A 105 -5.72 15.01 1.45
N GLY A 106 -5.40 13.74 1.77
CA GLY A 106 -6.38 12.65 1.75
C GLY A 106 -6.69 12.07 0.36
N SER A 107 -6.12 12.61 -0.73
CA SER A 107 -6.29 11.97 -2.04
C SER A 107 -5.53 10.65 -2.09
N LEU A 108 -6.20 9.61 -2.58
CA LEU A 108 -5.62 8.29 -2.78
C LEU A 108 -4.97 8.22 -4.17
N GLY A 109 -3.85 7.50 -4.27
CA GLY A 109 -3.25 7.19 -5.56
C GLY A 109 -4.05 6.12 -6.30
N ASP A 110 -4.17 6.27 -7.62
CA ASP A 110 -4.72 5.23 -8.49
C ASP A 110 -3.74 4.06 -8.57
N VAL A 111 -4.19 2.88 -8.16
CA VAL A 111 -3.44 1.64 -8.25
C VAL A 111 -3.70 0.97 -9.58
N ARG A 112 -2.66 0.64 -10.32
CA ARG A 112 -2.73 -0.08 -11.59
C ARG A 112 -1.82 -1.30 -11.57
N ILE A 113 -2.35 -2.43 -11.99
CA ILE A 113 -1.63 -3.70 -12.07
C ILE A 113 -1.42 -4.04 -13.53
N ARG A 114 -0.14 -4.19 -13.95
CA ARG A 114 0.28 -4.48 -15.33
C ARG A 114 -0.15 -3.43 -16.37
N GLY A 115 -0.38 -2.18 -15.93
CA GLY A 115 -0.67 -1.07 -16.81
C GLY A 115 -2.15 -0.83 -17.06
N VAL A 116 -2.47 -0.24 -18.20
CA VAL A 116 -3.83 0.18 -18.58
C VAL A 116 -4.43 -0.88 -19.49
N GLY A 117 -5.46 -1.58 -19.05
CA GLY A 117 -6.16 -2.62 -19.81
C GLY A 117 -7.29 -2.10 -20.67
N THR A 118 -7.82 -0.90 -20.40
CA THR A 118 -8.94 -0.29 -21.13
C THR A 118 -8.76 1.22 -21.24
N LEU A 119 -9.31 1.82 -22.28
CA LEU A 119 -9.36 3.26 -22.48
C LEU A 119 -10.41 3.94 -21.58
N SER A 120 -11.25 3.15 -20.91
CA SER A 120 -12.23 3.68 -19.95
C SER A 120 -11.54 4.21 -18.70
N GLN A 121 -11.87 5.44 -18.31
CA GLN A 121 -11.30 6.10 -17.15
C GLN A 121 -11.62 5.37 -15.83
N TYR A 122 -12.76 4.69 -15.77
CA TYR A 122 -13.22 3.97 -14.57
C TYR A 122 -12.94 2.46 -14.58
N GLY A 123 -12.42 1.93 -15.67
CA GLY A 123 -12.27 0.49 -15.88
C GLY A 123 -10.91 -0.11 -15.52
N ASN A 124 -9.97 0.68 -15.03
CA ASN A 124 -8.58 0.24 -14.83
C ASN A 124 -8.19 -0.08 -13.39
N ASN A 125 -9.11 0.13 -12.43
CA ASN A 125 -8.83 -0.14 -11.03
C ASN A 125 -8.84 -1.65 -10.75
N PRO A 126 -7.94 -2.16 -9.91
CA PRO A 126 -7.98 -3.54 -9.46
C PRO A 126 -9.20 -3.78 -8.56
N LEU A 127 -9.58 -5.04 -8.44
CA LEU A 127 -10.55 -5.44 -7.44
C LEU A 127 -9.86 -5.54 -6.07
N TYR A 128 -10.36 -4.80 -5.10
CA TYR A 128 -9.93 -4.95 -3.72
C TYR A 128 -10.81 -5.97 -3.00
N VAL A 129 -10.19 -6.84 -2.22
CA VAL A 129 -10.90 -7.80 -1.38
C VAL A 129 -10.31 -7.72 0.02
N VAL A 130 -11.09 -7.23 0.97
CA VAL A 130 -10.67 -7.09 2.37
C VAL A 130 -11.37 -8.16 3.19
N ASP A 131 -10.59 -9.04 3.81
CA ASP A 131 -11.07 -10.20 4.58
C ASP A 131 -12.15 -11.04 3.86
N GLY A 132 -11.97 -11.22 2.54
CA GLY A 132 -12.89 -11.95 1.70
C GLY A 132 -14.06 -11.12 1.14
N MET A 133 -14.21 -9.86 1.54
CA MET A 133 -15.29 -8.98 1.09
C MET A 133 -14.81 -8.04 -0.03
N PRO A 134 -15.44 -8.06 -1.22
CA PRO A 134 -15.10 -7.15 -2.31
C PRO A 134 -15.40 -5.69 -1.95
N GLN A 135 -14.44 -4.81 -2.20
CA GLN A 135 -14.51 -3.37 -1.96
C GLN A 135 -14.19 -2.60 -3.24
N SER A 136 -14.70 -1.38 -3.36
CA SER A 136 -14.37 -0.48 -4.48
C SER A 136 -13.03 0.22 -4.27
N ASP A 137 -12.68 0.50 -3.02
CA ASP A 137 -11.41 1.11 -2.61
C ASP A 137 -11.02 0.65 -1.20
N ILE A 138 -9.78 0.96 -0.80
CA ILE A 138 -9.24 0.66 0.53
C ILE A 138 -8.74 1.90 1.27
N GLY A 139 -9.21 3.09 0.87
CA GLY A 139 -8.79 4.35 1.47
C GLY A 139 -9.23 4.53 2.92
N TRP A 140 -10.32 3.90 3.30
CA TRP A 140 -10.83 3.89 4.67
C TRP A 140 -10.02 3.00 5.62
N LEU A 141 -9.22 2.07 5.09
CA LEU A 141 -8.49 1.09 5.88
C LEU A 141 -7.19 1.69 6.43
N ASN A 142 -7.03 1.61 7.75
CA ASN A 142 -5.79 2.02 8.37
C ASN A 142 -4.67 1.03 8.01
N PRO A 143 -3.53 1.48 7.44
CA PRO A 143 -2.41 0.60 7.11
C PRO A 143 -1.90 -0.26 8.27
N ARG A 144 -2.06 0.22 9.50
CA ARG A 144 -1.62 -0.49 10.70
C ARG A 144 -2.49 -1.67 11.10
N ASP A 145 -3.73 -1.71 10.60
CA ASP A 145 -4.63 -2.84 10.82
C ASP A 145 -4.39 -3.98 9.84
N ILE A 146 -3.50 -3.77 8.87
CA ILE A 146 -3.19 -4.76 7.85
C ILE A 146 -2.15 -5.74 8.36
N GLU A 147 -2.46 -7.02 8.26
CA GLU A 147 -1.53 -8.12 8.51
C GLU A 147 -0.74 -8.47 7.25
N ASN A 148 -1.43 -8.52 6.11
CA ASN A 148 -0.85 -8.95 4.86
C ASN A 148 -1.59 -8.33 3.66
N ILE A 149 -0.84 -7.99 2.61
CA ILE A 149 -1.39 -7.62 1.30
C ILE A 149 -0.84 -8.57 0.25
N GLU A 150 -1.72 -9.15 -0.53
CA GLU A 150 -1.37 -10.02 -1.64
C GLU A 150 -1.90 -9.45 -2.95
N VAL A 151 -1.08 -9.49 -3.99
CA VAL A 151 -1.47 -8.99 -5.30
C VAL A 151 -1.46 -10.13 -6.30
N LEU A 152 -2.67 -10.47 -6.78
CA LEU A 152 -2.88 -11.46 -7.82
C LEU A 152 -2.79 -10.78 -9.18
N LYS A 153 -1.73 -11.12 -9.91
CA LYS A 153 -1.45 -10.49 -11.22
C LYS A 153 -1.83 -11.40 -12.39
N ASP A 154 -1.89 -12.71 -12.16
CA ASP A 154 -2.11 -13.68 -13.22
C ASP A 154 -3.59 -14.06 -13.37
N ALA A 155 -4.00 -14.30 -14.61
CA ALA A 155 -5.38 -14.62 -14.95
C ALA A 155 -5.91 -15.88 -14.23
N SER A 156 -5.06 -16.88 -14.01
CA SER A 156 -5.43 -18.11 -13.29
C SER A 156 -5.82 -17.84 -11.85
N ALA A 157 -5.05 -16.98 -11.14
CA ALA A 157 -5.35 -16.58 -9.77
C ALA A 157 -6.55 -15.63 -9.70
N GLN A 158 -6.78 -14.85 -10.75
CA GLN A 158 -7.91 -13.91 -10.85
C GLN A 158 -9.23 -14.59 -11.19
N ALA A 159 -9.19 -15.78 -11.82
CA ALA A 159 -10.39 -16.50 -12.29
C ALA A 159 -11.42 -16.76 -11.18
N ILE A 160 -10.98 -16.92 -9.94
CA ILE A 160 -11.84 -17.13 -8.76
C ILE A 160 -12.77 -15.94 -8.54
N TYR A 161 -12.32 -14.72 -8.91
CA TYR A 161 -13.07 -13.47 -8.69
C TYR A 161 -13.87 -13.01 -9.91
N GLY A 162 -13.81 -13.79 -11.02
CA GLY A 162 -14.57 -13.54 -12.23
C GLY A 162 -14.11 -12.31 -13.02
N SER A 163 -14.99 -11.77 -13.85
CA SER A 163 -14.69 -10.64 -14.75
C SER A 163 -14.25 -9.36 -14.05
N ARG A 164 -14.66 -9.15 -12.80
CA ARG A 164 -14.26 -8.00 -11.98
C ARG A 164 -12.76 -7.98 -11.67
N ALA A 165 -12.11 -9.12 -11.76
CA ALA A 165 -10.69 -9.28 -11.50
C ALA A 165 -9.79 -9.06 -12.73
N ALA A 166 -10.35 -8.67 -13.87
CA ALA A 166 -9.60 -8.52 -15.14
C ALA A 166 -8.38 -7.58 -15.03
N ASN A 167 -8.44 -6.58 -14.15
CA ASN A 167 -7.34 -5.62 -13.91
C ASN A 167 -6.44 -6.00 -12.72
N GLY A 168 -6.56 -7.23 -12.23
CA GLY A 168 -5.86 -7.68 -11.03
C GLY A 168 -6.71 -7.66 -9.79
N VAL A 169 -6.24 -8.35 -8.75
CA VAL A 169 -6.88 -8.38 -7.44
C VAL A 169 -5.87 -8.05 -6.37
N VAL A 170 -6.26 -7.19 -5.45
CA VAL A 170 -5.52 -6.86 -4.23
C VAL A 170 -6.27 -7.46 -3.06
N LEU A 171 -5.70 -8.50 -2.46
CA LEU A 171 -6.24 -9.13 -1.26
C LEU A 171 -5.62 -8.46 -0.05
N VAL A 172 -6.44 -8.05 0.88
CA VAL A 172 -5.99 -7.48 2.14
C VAL A 172 -6.53 -8.32 3.28
N THR A 173 -5.63 -8.82 4.10
CA THR A 173 -5.99 -9.51 5.33
C THR A 173 -5.71 -8.59 6.51
N THR A 174 -6.72 -8.36 7.34
CA THR A 174 -6.56 -7.54 8.54
C THR A 174 -6.12 -8.38 9.73
N LYS A 175 -5.58 -7.71 10.74
CA LYS A 175 -5.20 -8.32 12.00
C LYS A 175 -6.42 -8.97 12.66
N ARG A 176 -6.26 -10.22 13.08
CA ARG A 176 -7.29 -10.93 13.83
C ARG A 176 -6.86 -11.06 15.29
N GLY A 177 -7.83 -11.11 16.18
CA GLY A 177 -7.60 -11.44 17.58
C GLY A 177 -6.97 -12.83 17.73
N ALA A 178 -6.26 -13.06 18.83
CA ALA A 178 -5.70 -14.36 19.14
C ALA A 178 -6.80 -15.43 19.20
N SER A 179 -6.64 -16.50 18.42
CA SER A 179 -7.50 -17.67 18.43
C SER A 179 -6.87 -18.71 19.35
N GLY A 180 -7.58 -19.14 20.40
CA GLY A 180 -7.12 -20.19 21.31
C GLY A 180 -7.66 -20.01 22.73
N ASP A 181 -7.38 -20.99 23.60
CA ASP A 181 -7.88 -21.05 25.01
C ASP A 181 -7.29 -19.96 25.93
N SER A 182 -6.37 -19.15 25.47
CA SER A 182 -5.76 -18.08 26.25
C SER A 182 -6.28 -16.73 25.79
N TYR A 183 -7.18 -16.13 26.58
CA TYR A 183 -7.56 -14.73 26.40
C TYR A 183 -6.36 -13.82 26.71
N ARG A 184 -5.69 -13.34 25.66
CA ARG A 184 -4.66 -12.31 25.78
C ARG A 184 -5.22 -11.01 25.24
N SER A 185 -5.37 -10.03 26.12
CA SER A 185 -5.69 -8.66 25.71
C SER A 185 -4.40 -7.99 25.29
N ASN A 186 -4.34 -7.51 24.07
CA ASN A 186 -3.26 -6.64 23.59
C ASN A 186 -3.86 -5.27 23.29
N ILE A 187 -3.33 -4.24 23.94
CA ILE A 187 -3.72 -2.86 23.71
C ILE A 187 -2.54 -2.17 23.03
N GLU A 188 -2.71 -1.85 21.75
CA GLU A 188 -1.74 -1.07 20.99
C GLU A 188 -2.29 0.35 20.83
N PHE A 189 -1.49 1.35 21.17
CA PHE A 189 -1.80 2.76 20.91
C PHE A 189 -0.78 3.32 19.93
N ASP A 190 -1.26 3.72 18.77
CA ASP A 190 -0.46 4.34 17.73
C ASP A 190 -0.99 5.73 17.42
N MET A 191 -0.10 6.71 17.40
CA MET A 191 -0.42 8.08 17.02
C MET A 191 0.51 8.54 15.91
N ASN A 192 -0.04 9.04 14.83
CA ASN A 192 0.71 9.66 13.74
C ASN A 192 0.15 11.05 13.46
N ILE A 193 1.02 12.05 13.52
CA ILE A 193 0.69 13.44 13.19
C ILE A 193 1.54 13.82 11.99
N GLY A 194 0.89 14.26 10.93
CA GLY A 194 1.54 14.71 9.70
C GLY A 194 1.01 16.07 9.27
N PHE A 195 1.90 16.91 8.77
CA PHE A 195 1.54 18.17 8.11
C PHE A 195 1.80 18.00 6.62
N GLN A 196 0.88 18.45 5.81
CA GLN A 196 1.00 18.43 4.36
C GLN A 196 0.80 19.85 3.84
N GLU A 197 1.76 20.32 3.07
CA GLU A 197 1.77 21.63 2.46
C GLU A 197 2.04 21.48 0.96
N ALA A 198 1.42 22.34 0.15
CA ALA A 198 1.70 22.38 -1.27
C ALA A 198 3.14 22.83 -1.49
N SER A 199 3.95 22.02 -2.17
CA SER A 199 5.36 22.33 -2.42
C SER A 199 5.56 23.45 -3.42
N LYS A 200 4.56 23.75 -4.23
CA LYS A 200 4.59 24.81 -5.24
C LYS A 200 3.18 25.30 -5.51
N GLU A 201 3.00 26.60 -5.36
CA GLU A 201 1.84 27.31 -5.87
C GLU A 201 2.12 27.72 -7.31
N TYR A 202 1.11 27.62 -8.16
CA TYR A 202 1.21 28.12 -9.52
C TYR A 202 0.91 29.60 -9.51
N ASP A 203 1.79 30.39 -10.14
CA ASP A 203 1.55 31.79 -10.42
C ASP A 203 0.52 31.88 -11.54
N LEU A 204 -0.72 32.13 -11.17
CA LEU A 204 -1.84 32.23 -12.10
C LEU A 204 -1.91 33.65 -12.63
N LEU A 205 -2.29 33.79 -13.91
CA LEU A 205 -2.53 35.09 -14.50
C LEU A 205 -3.74 35.73 -13.81
N ASP A 206 -3.60 36.99 -13.46
CA ASP A 206 -4.74 37.85 -13.12
C ASP A 206 -5.63 38.14 -14.33
N ALA A 207 -6.71 38.88 -14.14
CA ALA A 207 -7.64 39.19 -15.22
C ALA A 207 -6.98 39.94 -16.37
N GLU A 208 -6.07 40.87 -16.07
CA GLU A 208 -5.36 41.65 -17.07
C GLU A 208 -4.38 40.77 -17.86
N GLY A 209 -3.56 39.99 -17.19
CA GLY A 209 -2.62 39.06 -17.80
C GLY A 209 -3.34 38.00 -18.66
N PHE A 210 -4.53 37.53 -18.22
CA PHE A 210 -5.33 36.61 -19.01
C PHE A 210 -5.85 37.24 -20.31
N MET A 211 -6.34 38.46 -20.25
CA MET A 211 -6.81 39.20 -21.46
C MET A 211 -5.65 39.43 -22.43
N GLU A 212 -4.49 39.82 -21.92
CA GLU A 212 -3.27 40.02 -22.73
C GLU A 212 -2.79 38.70 -23.36
N TYR A 213 -2.71 37.63 -22.59
CA TYR A 213 -2.37 36.30 -23.09
C TYR A 213 -3.29 35.84 -24.22
N LYS A 214 -4.60 35.99 -24.03
CA LYS A 214 -5.60 35.63 -25.05
C LYS A 214 -5.42 36.45 -26.32
N ASN A 215 -5.23 37.76 -26.23
CA ASN A 215 -5.04 38.62 -27.38
C ASN A 215 -3.76 38.24 -28.16
N ARG A 216 -2.64 37.95 -27.46
CA ARG A 216 -1.43 37.45 -28.10
C ARG A 216 -1.62 36.12 -28.81
N ALA A 217 -2.34 35.17 -28.17
CA ALA A 217 -2.62 33.87 -28.75
C ALA A 217 -3.49 33.98 -30.02
N TYR A 218 -4.51 34.82 -30.02
CA TYR A 218 -5.37 35.06 -31.19
C TYR A 218 -4.60 35.76 -32.32
N ALA A 219 -3.82 36.78 -32.01
CA ALA A 219 -2.97 37.43 -32.99
C ALA A 219 -1.95 36.47 -33.62
N ALA A 220 -1.31 35.62 -32.83
CA ALA A 220 -0.35 34.62 -33.33
C ALA A 220 -1.02 33.54 -34.21
N ALA A 221 -2.30 33.24 -33.95
CA ALA A 221 -3.09 32.32 -34.76
C ALA A 221 -3.71 32.97 -36.03
N GLY A 222 -3.46 34.25 -36.28
CA GLY A 222 -4.06 35.01 -37.39
C GLY A 222 -5.59 35.17 -37.28
N LYS A 223 -6.11 35.08 -36.04
CA LYS A 223 -7.52 35.24 -35.75
C LYS A 223 -7.83 36.68 -35.30
N GLU A 224 -9.06 37.12 -35.51
CA GLU A 224 -9.54 38.38 -34.96
C GLU A 224 -9.45 38.34 -33.42
N LEU A 225 -9.09 39.47 -32.83
CA LEU A 225 -9.03 39.62 -31.38
C LEU A 225 -10.41 39.44 -30.77
N ILE A 226 -10.45 38.97 -29.55
CA ILE A 226 -11.72 38.88 -28.81
C ILE A 226 -12.26 40.32 -28.65
N GLU A 227 -13.48 40.59 -29.11
CA GLU A 227 -14.07 41.92 -29.18
C GLU A 227 -13.98 42.66 -27.83
N ASP A 228 -14.28 41.96 -26.74
CA ASP A 228 -14.28 42.55 -25.39
C ASP A 228 -12.85 42.88 -24.88
N PHE A 229 -11.80 42.25 -25.44
CA PHE A 229 -10.42 42.47 -25.04
C PHE A 229 -9.62 43.30 -26.08
N ALA A 230 -10.27 43.65 -27.19
CA ALA A 230 -9.56 44.20 -28.35
C ALA A 230 -8.98 45.61 -28.11
N THR A 231 -9.71 46.45 -27.36
CA THR A 231 -9.28 47.83 -27.12
C THR A 231 -8.94 48.08 -25.63
N PRO A 232 -8.05 49.03 -25.34
CA PRO A 232 -7.71 49.38 -23.96
C PRO A 232 -8.93 49.85 -23.15
N GLU A 233 -9.85 50.56 -23.76
CA GLU A 233 -11.02 51.12 -23.10
C GLU A 233 -12.00 49.99 -22.67
N LYS A 234 -12.18 48.98 -23.52
CA LYS A 234 -13.02 47.82 -23.18
C LYS A 234 -12.40 46.99 -22.06
N ARG A 235 -11.06 46.78 -22.10
CA ARG A 235 -10.36 46.08 -21.03
C ARG A 235 -10.47 46.83 -19.70
N GLU A 236 -10.27 48.14 -19.71
CA GLU A 236 -10.39 48.95 -18.49
C GLU A 236 -11.82 48.94 -17.92
N ALA A 237 -12.85 48.91 -18.79
CA ALA A 237 -14.20 48.75 -18.35
C ALA A 237 -14.44 47.44 -17.60
N ILE A 238 -13.87 46.31 -18.09
CA ILE A 238 -13.94 45.02 -17.44
C ILE A 238 -13.17 45.05 -16.12
N LEU A 239 -11.96 45.58 -16.09
CA LEU A 239 -11.14 45.68 -14.88
C LEU A 239 -11.83 46.54 -13.81
N SER A 240 -12.44 47.67 -14.22
CA SER A 240 -13.23 48.53 -13.34
C SER A 240 -14.48 47.84 -12.78
N PHE A 241 -15.10 46.97 -13.55
CA PHE A 241 -16.20 46.12 -13.07
C PHE A 241 -15.71 45.09 -12.04
N LEU A 242 -14.58 44.45 -12.28
CA LEU A 242 -13.99 43.48 -11.38
C LEU A 242 -13.56 44.14 -10.05
N ASP A 243 -12.96 45.31 -10.08
CA ASP A 243 -12.61 46.08 -8.89
C ASP A 243 -13.80 46.35 -7.96
N LYS A 244 -14.98 46.56 -8.55
CA LYS A 244 -16.21 46.78 -7.78
C LYS A 244 -16.85 45.50 -7.25
N ASN A 245 -16.55 44.35 -7.84
CA ASN A 245 -17.25 43.09 -7.58
C ASN A 245 -16.35 41.95 -7.07
N GLY A 246 -15.16 42.19 -6.57
CA GLY A 246 -14.34 41.14 -5.97
C GLY A 246 -12.84 41.22 -6.27
N GLY A 247 -12.43 42.24 -7.04
CA GLY A 247 -11.04 42.50 -7.35
C GLY A 247 -10.54 41.87 -8.66
N ARG A 248 -9.37 42.34 -9.13
CA ARG A 248 -8.72 41.92 -10.39
C ARG A 248 -8.05 40.59 -10.32
N GLU A 249 -7.71 40.12 -9.11
CA GLU A 249 -6.93 38.92 -8.87
C GLU A 249 -7.67 37.63 -9.25
N GLY A 250 -8.99 37.73 -9.46
CA GLY A 250 -9.82 36.56 -9.72
C GLY A 250 -10.00 35.70 -8.48
N THR A 251 -10.53 34.50 -8.65
CA THR A 251 -10.69 33.54 -7.54
C THR A 251 -9.36 32.80 -7.32
N ASN A 252 -8.73 33.07 -6.20
CA ASN A 252 -7.58 32.27 -5.77
C ASN A 252 -8.11 30.96 -5.16
N TRP A 253 -7.95 29.87 -5.89
CA TRP A 253 -8.39 28.53 -5.46
C TRP A 253 -7.43 27.88 -4.45
N TRP A 254 -6.34 28.56 -4.07
CA TRP A 254 -5.34 28.05 -3.13
C TRP A 254 -5.50 28.59 -1.69
N ASN A 255 -6.36 29.58 -1.50
CA ASN A 255 -6.70 30.16 -0.19
C ASN A 255 -8.12 29.77 0.25
#